data_eca86c8648a21e0f8e095e1d200f3aa4
#
_entry.id   eca86c8648a21e0f8e095e1d200f3aa4
#
_cell.length_a   1.000
_cell.length_b   1.000
_cell.length_c   1.000
_cell.angle_alpha   90.00
_cell.angle_beta   90.00
_cell.angle_gamma   90.00
#
_symmetry.space_group_name_H-M   'P 1'
#
loop_
_entity.id
_entity.type
_entity.pdbx_description
1 polymer ?
#
loop_
_entity_poly.entity_id
_entity_poly.type
_entity_poly.pdbx_seq_one_letter_code
_entity_poly.pdbx_strand_id
1 'polypeptide(L)'
;MYTILVTGSKGQLGSEIADLKGQFSECTFFLTDKEELDITNETQIEEFVIKNNINAIINCAAYTNVDKAEDDKELAYKINYLAVKNIAEIVKKHQLKLIHVSTDYVFDGTNKKPYLETDSVNPQSVYGQTKLDGELALQRINPTNTIIIRTSWVYSKYGNNFVKTMLRVAETREEISVVADQIGSP
;
A
#
# COMPACT_ATOMS: atom_id res chain seq x y z
N MET A 1 7.17 2.51 24.08
CA MET A 1 6.48 3.54 23.30
C MET A 1 6.91 3.39 21.86
N TYR A 2 5.97 3.30 20.90
CA TYR A 2 6.30 3.18 19.48
C TYR A 2 6.19 4.54 18.79
N THR A 3 7.20 4.86 17.99
CA THR A 3 7.18 6.03 17.10
C THR A 3 7.02 5.53 15.68
N ILE A 4 5.87 5.78 15.09
CA ILE A 4 5.41 5.14 13.84
C ILE A 4 5.34 6.18 12.74
N LEU A 5 6.03 5.93 11.65
CA LEU A 5 5.89 6.68 10.39
C LEU A 5 4.80 6.01 9.54
N VAL A 6 3.79 6.77 9.15
CA VAL A 6 2.76 6.34 8.20
C VAL A 6 2.95 7.12 6.90
N THR A 7 3.28 6.44 5.81
CA THR A 7 3.37 7.05 4.48
C THR A 7 2.07 6.90 3.72
N GLY A 8 1.75 7.82 2.79
CA GLY A 8 0.47 7.81 2.08
C GLY A 8 -0.72 8.09 3.01
N SER A 9 -0.52 8.97 3.99
CA SER A 9 -1.50 9.26 5.05
C SER A 9 -2.79 9.93 4.55
N LYS A 10 -2.77 10.53 3.36
CA LYS A 10 -3.96 11.14 2.72
C LYS A 10 -4.75 10.13 1.86
N GLY A 11 -4.24 8.90 1.69
CA GLY A 11 -4.95 7.80 1.04
C GLY A 11 -6.03 7.18 1.92
N GLN A 12 -6.80 6.21 1.40
CA GLN A 12 -7.90 5.56 2.14
C GLN A 12 -7.41 4.99 3.48
N LEU A 13 -6.47 4.05 3.44
CA LEU A 13 -5.96 3.38 4.63
C LEU A 13 -5.22 4.35 5.57
N GLY A 14 -4.37 5.22 5.01
CA GLY A 14 -3.63 6.19 5.81
C GLY A 14 -4.55 7.15 6.58
N SER A 15 -5.67 7.58 5.98
CA SER A 15 -6.66 8.43 6.63
C SER A 15 -7.42 7.70 7.74
N GLU A 16 -7.75 6.41 7.57
CA GLU A 16 -8.35 5.59 8.63
C GLU A 16 -7.39 5.40 9.81
N ILE A 17 -6.09 5.18 9.54
CA ILE A 17 -5.07 5.14 10.59
C ILE A 17 -4.97 6.49 11.32
N ALA A 18 -5.08 7.61 10.59
CA ALA A 18 -5.07 8.94 11.18
C ALA A 18 -6.24 9.17 12.16
N ASP A 19 -7.43 8.66 11.84
CA ASP A 19 -8.59 8.72 12.72
C ASP A 19 -8.40 7.87 13.99
N LEU A 20 -7.76 6.72 13.83
CA LEU A 20 -7.56 5.75 14.93
C LEU A 20 -6.41 6.12 15.88
N LYS A 21 -5.47 6.99 15.46
CA LYS A 21 -4.24 7.28 16.24
C LYS A 21 -4.48 7.66 17.69
N GLY A 22 -5.59 8.36 17.99
CA GLY A 22 -5.95 8.78 19.34
C GLY A 22 -6.34 7.63 20.29
N GLN A 23 -6.58 6.42 19.75
CA GLN A 23 -6.92 5.23 20.53
C GLN A 23 -5.68 4.48 21.05
N PHE A 24 -4.47 4.86 20.58
CA PHE A 24 -3.20 4.20 20.89
C PHE A 24 -2.26 5.16 21.62
N SER A 25 -2.50 5.38 22.90
CA SER A 25 -1.72 6.34 23.72
C SER A 25 -0.24 5.99 23.87
N GLU A 26 0.12 4.71 23.68
CA GLU A 26 1.51 4.21 23.68
C GLU A 26 2.25 4.43 22.36
N CYS A 27 1.56 4.94 21.33
CA CYS A 27 2.11 5.19 20.00
C CYS A 27 2.13 6.67 19.67
N THR A 28 3.22 7.13 19.09
CA THR A 28 3.31 8.44 18.43
C THR A 28 3.31 8.23 16.92
N PHE A 29 2.38 8.87 16.21
CA PHE A 29 2.23 8.71 14.76
C PHE A 29 2.72 9.96 14.03
N PHE A 30 3.63 9.77 13.09
CA PHE A 30 4.03 10.74 12.08
C PHE A 30 3.31 10.39 10.78
N LEU A 31 2.35 11.22 10.41
CA LEU A 31 1.53 11.03 9.20
C LEU A 31 2.12 11.86 8.07
N THR A 32 2.56 11.20 7.01
CA THR A 32 3.20 11.86 5.87
C THR A 32 2.57 11.44 4.55
N ASP A 33 2.58 12.38 3.61
CA ASP A 33 2.27 12.14 2.21
C ASP A 33 3.41 12.73 1.35
N LYS A 34 3.26 12.72 0.04
CA LYS A 34 4.30 13.14 -0.91
C LYS A 34 4.87 14.53 -0.63
N GLU A 35 4.04 15.45 -0.15
CA GLU A 35 4.45 16.85 0.15
C GLU A 35 5.33 16.93 1.39
N GLU A 36 5.06 16.09 2.40
CA GLU A 36 5.82 16.06 3.64
C GLU A 36 7.05 15.15 3.57
N LEU A 37 6.94 14.04 2.81
CA LEU A 37 8.00 13.05 2.66
C LEU A 37 7.86 12.30 1.32
N ASP A 38 8.73 12.61 0.36
CA ASP A 38 8.80 11.83 -0.88
C ASP A 38 9.48 10.47 -0.64
N ILE A 39 8.70 9.40 -0.63
CA ILE A 39 9.21 8.04 -0.43
C ILE A 39 10.16 7.56 -1.54
N THR A 40 10.23 8.25 -2.67
CA THR A 40 11.18 7.95 -3.74
C THR A 40 12.58 8.54 -3.47
N ASN A 41 12.72 9.37 -2.45
CA ASN A 41 13.98 9.96 -2.01
C ASN A 41 14.49 9.26 -0.74
N GLU A 42 15.43 8.35 -0.93
CA GLU A 42 16.02 7.55 0.15
C GLU A 42 16.62 8.40 1.26
N THR A 43 17.36 9.45 0.91
CA THR A 43 17.99 10.35 1.88
C THR A 43 16.95 11.03 2.76
N GLN A 44 15.85 11.53 2.17
CA GLN A 44 14.79 12.17 2.96
C GLN A 44 14.12 11.18 3.93
N ILE A 45 13.90 9.93 3.52
CA ILE A 45 13.33 8.92 4.42
C ILE A 45 14.29 8.66 5.58
N GLU A 46 15.56 8.47 5.30
CA GLU A 46 16.55 8.18 6.33
C GLU A 46 16.71 9.35 7.33
N GLU A 47 16.82 10.57 6.84
CA GLU A 47 16.87 11.78 7.68
C GLU A 47 15.63 11.90 8.56
N PHE A 48 14.43 11.63 7.98
CA PHE A 48 13.17 11.68 8.72
C PHE A 48 13.14 10.63 9.84
N VAL A 49 13.57 9.40 9.53
CA VAL A 49 13.66 8.29 10.49
C VAL A 49 14.56 8.64 11.66
N ILE A 50 15.76 9.17 11.40
CA ILE A 50 16.73 9.52 12.43
C ILE A 50 16.23 10.69 13.27
N LYS A 51 15.81 11.78 12.62
CA LYS A 51 15.36 13.01 13.28
C LYS A 51 14.22 12.77 14.25
N ASN A 52 13.28 11.90 13.89
CA ASN A 52 12.07 11.67 14.66
C ASN A 52 12.12 10.39 15.51
N ASN A 53 13.28 9.72 15.58
CA ASN A 53 13.45 8.44 16.31
C ASN A 53 12.38 7.41 15.92
N ILE A 54 12.09 7.27 14.63
CA ILE A 54 11.12 6.29 14.12
C ILE A 54 11.61 4.88 14.43
N ASN A 55 10.73 4.02 14.92
CA ASN A 55 11.03 2.61 15.16
C ASN A 55 10.07 1.64 14.45
N ALA A 56 9.03 2.17 13.80
CA ALA A 56 8.16 1.39 12.91
C ALA A 56 7.70 2.23 11.72
N ILE A 57 7.51 1.59 10.57
CA ILE A 57 6.94 2.20 9.36
C ILE A 57 5.71 1.42 8.96
N ILE A 58 4.61 2.14 8.66
CA ILE A 58 3.43 1.60 7.97
C ILE A 58 3.39 2.24 6.60
N ASN A 59 3.79 1.48 5.57
CA ASN A 59 3.81 1.98 4.20
C ASN A 59 2.46 1.76 3.52
N CYS A 60 1.62 2.80 3.51
CA CYS A 60 0.35 2.85 2.78
C CYS A 60 0.49 3.55 1.42
N ALA A 61 1.64 4.16 1.14
CA ALA A 61 1.87 4.85 -0.12
C ALA A 61 2.04 3.85 -1.26
N ALA A 62 1.30 4.05 -2.33
CA ALA A 62 1.38 3.26 -3.56
C ALA A 62 0.81 4.04 -4.75
N TYR A 63 1.26 3.71 -5.95
CA TYR A 63 0.55 4.02 -7.18
C TYR A 63 -0.56 2.98 -7.35
N THR A 64 -1.83 3.38 -7.27
CA THR A 64 -2.97 2.45 -7.17
C THR A 64 -3.93 2.48 -8.36
N ASN A 65 -3.71 3.36 -9.35
CA ASN A 65 -4.56 3.39 -10.54
C ASN A 65 -4.13 2.27 -11.51
N VAL A 66 -4.87 1.16 -11.48
CA VAL A 66 -4.55 -0.06 -12.25
C VAL A 66 -4.47 0.22 -13.75
N ASP A 67 -5.53 0.83 -14.29
CA ASP A 67 -5.63 1.08 -15.75
C ASP A 67 -4.56 2.09 -16.20
N LYS A 68 -4.40 3.18 -15.45
CA LYS A 68 -3.42 4.22 -15.79
C LYS A 68 -1.97 3.75 -15.62
N ALA A 69 -1.71 2.73 -14.82
CA ALA A 69 -0.37 2.15 -14.68
C ALA A 69 0.16 1.58 -16.00
N GLU A 70 -0.72 1.17 -16.93
CA GLU A 70 -0.32 0.71 -18.26
C GLU A 70 0.33 1.83 -19.11
N ASP A 71 -0.08 3.07 -18.88
CA ASP A 71 0.50 4.26 -19.53
C ASP A 71 1.64 4.88 -18.70
N ASP A 72 1.52 4.87 -17.37
CA ASP A 72 2.44 5.51 -16.41
C ASP A 72 3.43 4.49 -15.80
N LYS A 73 3.95 3.52 -16.58
CA LYS A 73 4.77 2.39 -16.10
C LYS A 73 5.96 2.83 -15.23
N GLU A 74 6.68 3.85 -15.67
CA GLU A 74 7.86 4.36 -14.95
C GLU A 74 7.50 4.90 -13.57
N LEU A 75 6.38 5.63 -13.46
CA LEU A 75 5.92 6.18 -12.20
C LEU A 75 5.43 5.07 -11.25
N ALA A 76 4.65 4.11 -11.78
CA ALA A 76 4.22 2.95 -11.03
C ALA A 76 5.42 2.14 -10.50
N TYR A 77 6.41 1.87 -11.34
CA TYR A 77 7.66 1.19 -10.96
C TYR A 77 8.45 1.97 -9.90
N LYS A 78 8.58 3.29 -10.08
CA LYS A 78 9.29 4.15 -9.15
C LYS A 78 8.67 4.11 -7.75
N ILE A 79 7.33 4.17 -7.66
CA ILE A 79 6.62 4.23 -6.38
C ILE A 79 6.45 2.83 -5.76
N ASN A 80 6.00 1.84 -6.56
CA ASN A 80 5.63 0.53 -6.04
C ASN A 80 6.83 -0.41 -5.84
N TYR A 81 7.96 -0.16 -6.51
CA TYR A 81 9.16 -0.98 -6.38
C TYR A 81 10.36 -0.22 -5.82
N LEU A 82 10.85 0.83 -6.51
CA LEU A 82 12.09 1.50 -6.08
C LEU A 82 11.96 2.14 -4.70
N ALA A 83 10.86 2.84 -4.45
CA ALA A 83 10.61 3.44 -3.13
C ALA A 83 10.46 2.38 -2.03
N VAL A 84 9.80 1.25 -2.34
CA VAL A 84 9.67 0.13 -1.40
C VAL A 84 11.03 -0.51 -1.10
N LYS A 85 11.89 -0.65 -2.12
CA LYS A 85 13.27 -1.12 -1.96
C LYS A 85 14.06 -0.19 -1.04
N ASN A 86 13.98 1.14 -1.25
CA ASN A 86 14.66 2.12 -0.39
C ASN A 86 14.17 2.03 1.06
N ILE A 87 12.85 1.92 1.27
CA ILE A 87 12.29 1.69 2.61
C ILE A 87 12.86 0.40 3.23
N ALA A 88 12.96 -0.68 2.46
CA ALA A 88 13.50 -1.97 2.95
C ALA A 88 14.95 -1.85 3.42
N GLU A 89 15.81 -1.13 2.66
CA GLU A 89 17.22 -0.91 3.04
C GLU A 89 17.31 -0.09 4.34
N ILE A 90 16.50 0.95 4.48
CA ILE A 90 16.46 1.79 5.70
C ILE A 90 15.95 0.97 6.89
N VAL A 91 14.88 0.19 6.72
CA VAL A 91 14.32 -0.68 7.75
C VAL A 91 15.37 -1.68 8.24
N LYS A 92 16.13 -2.28 7.33
CA LYS A 92 17.23 -3.20 7.66
C LYS A 92 18.37 -2.48 8.39
N LYS A 93 18.82 -1.35 7.85
CA LYS A 93 19.94 -0.56 8.39
C LYS A 93 19.68 -0.09 9.82
N HIS A 94 18.46 0.38 10.10
CA HIS A 94 18.08 0.93 11.39
C HIS A 94 17.29 -0.05 12.27
N GLN A 95 17.16 -1.31 11.87
CA GLN A 95 16.46 -2.38 12.59
C GLN A 95 15.01 -2.01 12.97
N LEU A 96 14.31 -1.34 12.06
CA LEU A 96 12.92 -0.91 12.25
C LEU A 96 11.94 -2.06 12.05
N LYS A 97 10.68 -1.85 12.45
CA LYS A 97 9.55 -2.69 12.04
C LYS A 97 8.89 -2.12 10.79
N LEU A 98 8.42 -2.98 9.90
CA LEU A 98 7.73 -2.57 8.68
C LEU A 98 6.43 -3.34 8.49
N ILE A 99 5.35 -2.60 8.23
CA ILE A 99 4.12 -3.13 7.64
C ILE A 99 4.02 -2.52 6.24
N HIS A 100 3.98 -3.37 5.22
CA HIS A 100 3.82 -2.96 3.83
C HIS A 100 2.52 -3.48 3.25
N VAL A 101 1.72 -2.60 2.67
CA VAL A 101 0.44 -2.95 2.06
C VAL A 101 0.66 -3.29 0.59
N SER A 102 0.31 -4.52 0.22
CA SER A 102 0.32 -5.04 -1.14
C SER A 102 -1.10 -5.32 -1.65
N THR A 103 -1.24 -6.11 -2.67
CA THR A 103 -2.49 -6.35 -3.40
C THR A 103 -2.65 -7.81 -3.80
N ASP A 104 -3.88 -8.24 -4.00
CA ASP A 104 -4.25 -9.50 -4.66
C ASP A 104 -3.92 -9.53 -6.16
N TYR A 105 -3.70 -8.37 -6.80
CA TYR A 105 -3.26 -8.28 -8.22
C TYR A 105 -1.88 -8.91 -8.50
N VAL A 106 -1.18 -9.38 -7.48
CA VAL A 106 0.02 -10.21 -7.64
C VAL A 106 -0.32 -11.62 -8.14
N PHE A 107 -1.57 -12.07 -8.02
CA PHE A 107 -2.08 -13.33 -8.54
C PHE A 107 -2.69 -13.16 -9.94
N ASP A 108 -2.90 -14.27 -10.65
CA ASP A 108 -3.51 -14.27 -11.98
C ASP A 108 -5.06 -14.28 -12.00
N GLY A 109 -5.68 -14.43 -10.85
CA GLY A 109 -7.15 -14.43 -10.74
C GLY A 109 -7.81 -15.73 -11.23
N THR A 110 -7.08 -16.77 -11.58
CA THR A 110 -7.65 -18.02 -12.16
C THR A 110 -8.13 -19.02 -11.12
N ASN A 111 -7.74 -18.85 -9.85
CA ASN A 111 -8.11 -19.77 -8.79
C ASN A 111 -9.58 -19.58 -8.39
N LYS A 112 -10.32 -20.70 -8.27
CA LYS A 112 -11.73 -20.73 -7.83
C LYS A 112 -11.88 -20.82 -6.30
N LYS A 113 -10.77 -20.90 -5.57
CA LYS A 113 -10.71 -20.92 -4.11
C LYS A 113 -9.97 -19.68 -3.62
N PRO A 114 -10.12 -19.27 -2.35
CA PRO A 114 -9.28 -18.22 -1.78
C PRO A 114 -7.80 -18.53 -1.97
N TYR A 115 -7.01 -17.53 -2.36
CA TYR A 115 -5.56 -17.64 -2.46
C TYR A 115 -4.93 -17.71 -1.08
N LEU A 116 -3.87 -18.51 -0.98
CA LEU A 116 -3.00 -18.55 0.18
C LEU A 116 -1.76 -17.68 -0.07
N GLU A 117 -1.09 -17.28 0.99
CA GLU A 117 0.14 -16.46 0.91
C GLU A 117 1.27 -17.18 0.15
N THR A 118 1.24 -18.51 0.13
CA THR A 118 2.23 -19.38 -0.53
C THR A 118 1.89 -19.75 -1.96
N ASP A 119 0.70 -19.36 -2.45
CA ASP A 119 0.31 -19.66 -3.82
C ASP A 119 1.19 -18.92 -4.82
N SER A 120 1.36 -19.51 -6.00
CA SER A 120 2.18 -18.95 -7.06
C SER A 120 1.62 -17.60 -7.52
N VAL A 121 2.48 -16.60 -7.58
CA VAL A 121 2.16 -15.27 -8.07
C VAL A 121 2.38 -15.20 -9.59
N ASN A 122 1.46 -14.51 -10.30
CA ASN A 122 1.51 -14.34 -11.76
C ASN A 122 0.70 -13.09 -12.17
N PRO A 123 1.19 -11.87 -11.86
CA PRO A 123 0.45 -10.63 -12.09
C PRO A 123 0.17 -10.42 -13.58
N GLN A 124 -1.04 -9.95 -13.89
CA GLN A 124 -1.53 -9.74 -15.26
C GLN A 124 -1.54 -8.27 -15.68
N SER A 125 -1.10 -7.35 -14.82
CA SER A 125 -1.07 -5.90 -15.07
C SER A 125 0.25 -5.30 -14.62
N VAL A 126 0.58 -4.12 -15.16
CA VAL A 126 1.74 -3.33 -14.71
C VAL A 126 1.63 -2.98 -13.23
N TYR A 127 0.43 -2.63 -12.76
CA TYR A 127 0.19 -2.40 -11.34
C TYR A 127 0.57 -3.63 -10.49
N GLY A 128 0.00 -4.79 -10.82
CA GLY A 128 0.29 -6.05 -10.10
C GLY A 128 1.77 -6.41 -10.14
N GLN A 129 2.42 -6.28 -11.32
CA GLN A 129 3.84 -6.57 -11.48
C GLN A 129 4.70 -5.64 -10.60
N THR A 130 4.44 -4.33 -10.63
CA THR A 130 5.24 -3.38 -9.84
C THR A 130 5.06 -3.56 -8.33
N LYS A 131 3.86 -3.95 -7.88
CA LYS A 131 3.60 -4.32 -6.48
C LYS A 131 4.35 -5.59 -6.09
N LEU A 132 4.33 -6.61 -6.94
CA LEU A 132 5.09 -7.85 -6.74
C LEU A 132 6.60 -7.59 -6.66
N ASP A 133 7.14 -6.75 -7.54
CA ASP A 133 8.56 -6.38 -7.52
C ASP A 133 8.94 -5.74 -6.17
N GLY A 134 8.05 -4.92 -5.59
CA GLY A 134 8.20 -4.37 -4.24
C GLY A 134 8.23 -5.47 -3.16
N GLU A 135 7.31 -6.44 -3.20
CA GLU A 135 7.32 -7.59 -2.29
C GLU A 135 8.62 -8.39 -2.39
N LEU A 136 9.06 -8.68 -3.63
CA LEU A 136 10.30 -9.42 -3.88
C LEU A 136 11.54 -8.66 -3.40
N ALA A 137 11.55 -7.33 -3.49
CA ALA A 137 12.62 -6.51 -2.93
C ALA A 137 12.66 -6.64 -1.40
N LEU A 138 11.53 -6.55 -0.72
CA LEU A 138 11.42 -6.78 0.73
C LEU A 138 11.95 -8.16 1.12
N GLN A 139 11.54 -9.20 0.41
CA GLN A 139 11.98 -10.57 0.67
C GLN A 139 13.49 -10.78 0.44
N ARG A 140 14.08 -10.16 -0.61
CA ARG A 140 15.53 -10.27 -0.93
C ARG A 140 16.39 -9.54 0.08
N ILE A 141 15.95 -8.36 0.51
CA ILE A 141 16.66 -7.57 1.51
C ILE A 141 16.48 -8.21 2.88
N ASN A 142 15.36 -8.95 3.06
CA ASN A 142 14.99 -9.69 4.26
C ASN A 142 15.11 -8.86 5.54
N PRO A 143 14.50 -7.68 5.60
CA PRO A 143 14.50 -6.92 6.83
C PRO A 143 13.76 -7.71 7.91
N THR A 144 14.37 -7.85 9.07
CA THR A 144 13.74 -8.47 10.23
C THR A 144 12.48 -7.69 10.63
N ASN A 145 11.45 -8.36 11.10
CA ASN A 145 10.19 -7.74 11.54
C ASN A 145 9.41 -7.01 10.43
N THR A 146 9.42 -7.56 9.22
CA THR A 146 8.58 -7.07 8.11
C THR A 146 7.34 -7.93 7.95
N ILE A 147 6.19 -7.28 7.81
CA ILE A 147 4.90 -7.89 7.48
C ILE A 147 4.45 -7.30 6.14
N ILE A 148 4.12 -8.17 5.19
CA ILE A 148 3.49 -7.80 3.91
C ILE A 148 2.02 -8.21 4.00
N ILE A 149 1.10 -7.26 3.78
CA ILE A 149 -0.34 -7.50 3.82
C ILE A 149 -0.88 -7.31 2.41
N ARG A 150 -1.35 -8.39 1.78
CA ARG A 150 -2.09 -8.33 0.52
C ARG A 150 -3.55 -8.04 0.82
N THR A 151 -4.11 -7.04 0.17
CA THR A 151 -5.51 -6.62 0.33
C THR A 151 -6.20 -6.57 -1.01
N SER A 152 -7.54 -6.67 -1.00
CA SER A 152 -8.38 -6.44 -2.17
C SER A 152 -9.62 -5.64 -1.78
N TRP A 153 -10.25 -4.96 -2.75
CA TRP A 153 -11.53 -4.28 -2.58
C TRP A 153 -11.59 -3.31 -1.38
N VAL A 154 -10.47 -2.67 -1.07
CA VAL A 154 -10.41 -1.71 0.05
C VAL A 154 -11.42 -0.59 -0.16
N TYR A 155 -12.23 -0.35 0.84
CA TYR A 155 -13.18 0.76 0.88
C TYR A 155 -13.09 1.53 2.19
N SER A 156 -13.43 2.81 2.12
CA SER A 156 -13.36 3.74 3.23
C SER A 156 -14.29 4.93 2.94
N LYS A 157 -14.65 5.68 3.96
CA LYS A 157 -15.27 7.00 3.79
C LYS A 157 -14.34 7.99 3.09
N TYR A 158 -13.03 7.74 3.10
CA TYR A 158 -12.01 8.53 2.41
C TYR A 158 -11.76 8.04 0.98
N GLY A 159 -11.17 8.91 0.15
CA GLY A 159 -10.78 8.60 -1.22
C GLY A 159 -11.92 8.14 -2.13
N ASN A 160 -11.56 7.50 -3.22
CA ASN A 160 -12.49 6.90 -4.19
C ASN A 160 -12.43 5.37 -4.05
N ASN A 161 -13.61 4.72 -4.08
CA ASN A 161 -13.73 3.27 -4.04
C ASN A 161 -15.01 2.81 -4.73
N PHE A 162 -15.15 1.50 -4.90
CA PHE A 162 -16.29 0.90 -5.58
C PHE A 162 -17.62 1.27 -4.90
N VAL A 163 -17.70 1.18 -3.57
CA VAL A 163 -18.94 1.47 -2.81
C VAL A 163 -19.41 2.91 -3.06
N LYS A 164 -18.52 3.89 -2.90
CA LYS A 164 -18.83 5.31 -3.15
C LYS A 164 -19.18 5.57 -4.61
N THR A 165 -18.53 4.86 -5.53
CA THR A 165 -18.86 4.96 -6.96
C THR A 165 -20.26 4.45 -7.23
N MET A 166 -20.66 3.30 -6.68
CA MET A 166 -22.00 2.75 -6.85
C MET A 166 -23.07 3.68 -6.24
N LEU A 167 -22.85 4.21 -5.04
CA LEU A 167 -23.76 5.18 -4.41
C LEU A 167 -23.96 6.40 -5.30
N ARG A 168 -22.89 7.01 -5.79
CA ARG A 168 -22.95 8.18 -6.68
C ARG A 168 -23.66 7.88 -8.02
N VAL A 169 -23.42 6.71 -8.61
CA VAL A 169 -24.06 6.33 -9.88
C VAL A 169 -25.56 6.06 -9.67
N ALA A 170 -25.94 5.48 -8.54
CA ALA A 170 -27.32 5.23 -8.17
C ALA A 170 -28.18 6.50 -8.00
N GLU A 171 -27.55 7.66 -7.69
CA GLU A 171 -28.26 8.94 -7.61
C GLU A 171 -28.76 9.44 -8.97
N THR A 172 -28.18 8.99 -10.07
CA THR A 172 -28.42 9.55 -11.41
C THR A 172 -28.88 8.52 -12.44
N ARG A 173 -28.86 7.23 -12.11
CA ARG A 173 -29.19 6.13 -13.04
C ARG A 173 -30.22 5.20 -12.41
N GLU A 174 -31.23 4.81 -13.19
CA GLU A 174 -32.22 3.83 -12.80
C GLU A 174 -31.66 2.38 -12.83
N GLU A 175 -30.68 2.12 -13.70
CA GLU A 175 -30.01 0.83 -13.84
C GLU A 175 -28.49 0.97 -13.80
N ILE A 176 -27.83 0.03 -13.13
CA ILE A 176 -26.37 -0.04 -13.01
C ILE A 176 -25.92 -1.44 -13.46
N SER A 177 -25.08 -1.50 -14.49
CA SER A 177 -24.42 -2.74 -14.90
C SER A 177 -23.09 -2.88 -14.16
N VAL A 178 -22.89 -4.05 -13.55
CA VAL A 178 -21.67 -4.39 -12.82
C VAL A 178 -21.09 -5.68 -13.39
N VAL A 179 -19.78 -5.74 -13.54
CA VAL A 179 -19.05 -6.96 -13.91
C VAL A 179 -19.29 -8.03 -12.85
N ALA A 180 -19.76 -9.23 -13.26
CA ALA A 180 -20.23 -10.27 -12.33
C ALA A 180 -19.26 -11.46 -12.20
N ASP A 181 -18.15 -11.46 -12.94
CA ASP A 181 -17.15 -12.53 -12.96
C ASP A 181 -15.90 -12.22 -12.11
N GLN A 182 -15.84 -11.05 -11.50
CA GLN A 182 -14.79 -10.69 -10.56
C GLN A 182 -15.24 -11.04 -9.13
N ILE A 183 -14.72 -12.16 -8.62
CA ILE A 183 -15.01 -12.63 -7.26
C ILE A 183 -13.83 -12.25 -6.36
N GLY A 184 -14.10 -11.55 -5.30
CA GLY A 184 -13.10 -11.13 -4.30
C GLY A 184 -13.73 -10.97 -2.92
N SER A 185 -12.90 -10.78 -1.92
CA SER A 185 -13.33 -10.41 -0.57
C SER A 185 -12.90 -8.98 -0.25
N PRO A 186 -13.77 -8.18 0.33
CA PRO A 186 -13.40 -6.85 0.83
C PRO A 186 -12.52 -6.96 2.07
#